data_d23dfbf0844e42468674264ecf942cc0
#
_entry.id   d23dfbf0844e42468674264ecf942cc0
#
_cell.length_a   1.000
_cell.length_b   1.000
_cell.length_c   1.000
_cell.angle_alpha   90.00
_cell.angle_beta   90.00
_cell.angle_gamma   90.00
#
_symmetry.space_group_name_H-M   'P 1'
#
loop_
_entity.id
_entity.type
_entity.pdbx_description
1 polymer ?
#
loop_
_entity_poly.entity_id
_entity_poly.type
_entity_poly.pdbx_seq_one_letter_code
_entity_poly.pdbx_strand_id
1 'polypeptide(L)'
;MRPQVLSQHDEPDDLLPEAEEVEHASDDDLWFLPGPTEEEPNDLLPGPRAEPHENEVLDDWRRAESGNAARLARVASRIGALDDRLKRGPEGWRHRLALIEAADLSWSVGDRIAPDRLALWMSMRLSGVQDDTAALARVGWAVQRLTGGPGPEVDLSAFLNRRDPENLGIEAEPFADRAGGWTGVMAQAAYLHPITRACMGFHLWGLAGLGQQGGRMEAAVTASRIAASEGKGAAFAPLAMGGAGGLRTSGPATERLGRWLDGMETACLTAMRHLDDVEAWAVRAEFEMTLLSGKTPRALRAVLTEWPLVSAPMAEALVGASRAAVQRNLAWMETRGLIRVVTGRGRFRMWRNR
;
A
#
# COMPACT_ATOMS: atom_id res chain seq x y z
N MET A 1 -14.62 -50.67 39.11
CA MET A 1 -14.69 -52.04 38.65
C MET A 1 -13.64 -52.25 37.58
N ARG A 2 -12.50 -52.75 37.96
CA ARG A 2 -11.50 -53.48 37.15
C ARG A 2 -12.04 -54.91 36.92
N PRO A 3 -11.48 -55.82 36.13
CA PRO A 3 -10.20 -55.86 35.39
C PRO A 3 -10.37 -56.53 34.01
N GLN A 4 -9.41 -56.81 33.21
CA GLN A 4 -8.29 -57.81 33.14
C GLN A 4 -7.71 -57.73 31.72
N VAL A 5 -6.46 -57.55 31.43
CA VAL A 5 -5.26 -58.41 31.50
C VAL A 5 -5.44 -59.76 30.83
N LEU A 6 -4.61 -60.04 29.82
CA LEU A 6 -3.89 -61.24 29.43
C LEU A 6 -3.33 -61.04 28.03
N SER A 7 -2.06 -60.86 27.80
CA SER A 7 -0.91 -61.80 28.02
C SER A 7 -0.64 -62.71 26.83
N GLN A 8 0.53 -62.42 26.26
CA GLN A 8 1.64 -63.33 25.94
C GLN A 8 1.68 -64.12 24.62
N HIS A 9 2.89 -63.95 24.08
CA HIS A 9 3.76 -64.87 23.31
C HIS A 9 3.43 -65.09 21.84
N ASP A 10 4.37 -64.84 20.91
CA ASP A 10 5.60 -65.61 20.70
C ASP A 10 6.50 -64.86 19.69
N GLU A 11 7.75 -64.78 20.01
CA GLU A 11 8.81 -64.76 19.02
C GLU A 11 9.00 -66.16 18.45
N PRO A 12 9.44 -66.33 17.20
CA PRO A 12 10.81 -66.73 17.02
C PRO A 12 11.55 -66.10 15.79
N ASP A 13 12.81 -65.90 16.06
CA ASP A 13 13.99 -66.37 15.31
C ASP A 13 14.28 -65.80 13.90
N ASP A 14 15.41 -65.12 13.91
CA ASP A 14 16.53 -65.26 12.98
C ASP A 14 16.23 -65.60 11.52
N LEU A 15 16.49 -64.65 10.65
CA LEU A 15 17.27 -64.88 9.45
C LEU A 15 17.76 -63.52 8.93
N LEU A 16 19.02 -63.23 9.18
CA LEU A 16 19.77 -62.23 8.44
C LEU A 16 19.89 -62.71 6.98
N PRO A 17 19.51 -61.91 5.99
CA PRO A 17 19.96 -62.18 4.64
C PRO A 17 21.41 -61.70 4.52
N GLU A 18 22.19 -62.59 3.93
CA GLU A 18 23.57 -62.47 3.55
C GLU A 18 23.83 -61.13 2.78
N ALA A 19 24.98 -60.57 3.06
CA ALA A 19 25.50 -59.42 2.32
C ALA A 19 25.66 -59.79 0.84
N GLU A 20 24.81 -59.20 -0.01
CA GLU A 20 25.09 -59.15 -1.45
C GLU A 20 26.33 -58.31 -1.65
N GLU A 21 27.34 -58.92 -2.21
CA GLU A 21 28.55 -58.25 -2.72
C GLU A 21 28.12 -57.20 -3.70
N VAL A 22 28.38 -55.95 -3.37
CA VAL A 22 28.29 -54.83 -4.31
C VAL A 22 29.39 -55.06 -5.34
N GLU A 23 28.98 -55.56 -6.51
CA GLU A 23 29.84 -55.51 -7.70
C GLU A 23 30.32 -54.07 -7.92
N HIS A 24 31.61 -53.87 -7.79
CA HIS A 24 32.27 -52.64 -8.20
C HIS A 24 31.99 -52.44 -9.71
N ALA A 25 31.12 -51.52 -10.03
CA ALA A 25 30.99 -51.04 -11.41
C ALA A 25 32.38 -50.65 -11.89
N SER A 26 32.82 -51.27 -12.99
CA SER A 26 34.08 -50.92 -13.63
C SER A 26 34.03 -49.49 -14.19
N ASP A 27 35.14 -48.78 -14.19
CA ASP A 27 35.29 -47.43 -14.74
C ASP A 27 34.85 -47.30 -16.20
N ASP A 28 34.61 -48.42 -16.88
CA ASP A 28 34.15 -48.48 -18.28
C ASP A 28 32.65 -48.21 -18.46
N ASP A 29 31.84 -48.18 -17.41
CA ASP A 29 30.40 -47.93 -17.48
C ASP A 29 30.04 -46.42 -17.47
N LEU A 30 31.01 -45.53 -17.43
CA LEU A 30 30.80 -44.05 -17.44
C LEU A 30 30.93 -43.44 -18.83
N TRP A 31 30.56 -44.17 -19.90
CA TRP A 31 30.63 -43.71 -21.30
C TRP A 31 29.78 -42.48 -21.62
N PHE A 32 28.86 -42.10 -20.74
CA PHE A 32 27.99 -40.93 -20.89
C PHE A 32 28.60 -39.64 -20.27
N LEU A 33 29.74 -39.71 -19.56
CA LEU A 33 30.45 -38.51 -19.16
C LEU A 33 31.29 -38.06 -20.37
N PRO A 34 31.07 -36.84 -20.89
CA PRO A 34 31.96 -36.30 -21.93
C PRO A 34 33.38 -36.31 -21.37
N GLY A 35 34.31 -36.99 -22.10
CA GLY A 35 35.74 -36.95 -21.77
C GLY A 35 36.24 -35.50 -21.74
N PRO A 36 37.44 -35.25 -21.14
CA PRO A 36 38.01 -33.92 -21.11
C PRO A 36 38.09 -33.39 -22.54
N THR A 37 37.23 -32.48 -22.88
CA THR A 37 37.29 -31.71 -24.11
C THR A 37 38.58 -30.91 -24.04
N GLU A 38 39.40 -31.04 -25.07
CA GLU A 38 40.53 -30.14 -25.28
C GLU A 38 40.05 -28.71 -25.08
N GLU A 39 40.75 -27.94 -24.29
CA GLU A 39 40.40 -26.57 -23.91
C GLU A 39 40.20 -25.74 -25.19
N GLU A 40 38.93 -25.66 -25.62
CA GLU A 40 38.54 -24.54 -26.46
C GLU A 40 38.68 -23.25 -25.64
N PRO A 41 39.21 -22.17 -26.24
CA PRO A 41 39.40 -20.92 -25.52
C PRO A 41 38.08 -20.49 -24.95
N ASN A 42 38.04 -20.54 -23.66
CA ASN A 42 37.03 -20.10 -22.71
C ASN A 42 36.10 -19.07 -23.34
N ASP A 43 34.99 -19.53 -23.91
CA ASP A 43 33.85 -18.65 -24.18
C ASP A 43 33.37 -18.23 -22.80
N LEU A 44 33.81 -17.04 -22.42
CA LEU A 44 33.55 -16.40 -21.16
C LEU A 44 32.09 -16.58 -20.85
N LEU A 45 31.77 -17.45 -19.89
CA LEU A 45 30.51 -17.33 -19.16
C LEU A 45 30.31 -15.84 -18.94
N PRO A 46 29.17 -15.25 -19.28
CA PRO A 46 28.96 -13.83 -19.05
C PRO A 46 29.32 -13.57 -17.60
N GLY A 47 30.44 -12.86 -17.39
CA GLY A 47 30.94 -12.52 -16.07
C GLY A 47 29.80 -11.91 -15.24
N PRO A 48 29.88 -11.91 -13.91
CA PRO A 48 28.87 -11.30 -13.09
C PRO A 48 28.55 -9.94 -13.70
N ARG A 49 27.30 -9.71 -14.06
CA ARG A 49 26.85 -8.42 -14.57
C ARG A 49 27.42 -7.37 -13.65
N ALA A 50 28.33 -6.52 -14.14
CA ALA A 50 28.83 -5.40 -13.38
C ALA A 50 27.60 -4.69 -12.78
N GLU A 51 27.60 -4.48 -11.47
CA GLU A 51 26.54 -3.69 -10.85
C GLU A 51 26.54 -2.33 -11.56
N PRO A 52 25.39 -1.90 -12.09
CA PRO A 52 25.34 -0.62 -12.80
C PRO A 52 25.84 0.46 -11.85
N HIS A 53 26.83 1.23 -12.25
CA HIS A 53 27.29 2.36 -11.45
C HIS A 53 26.10 3.29 -11.21
N GLU A 54 25.99 3.88 -10.01
CA GLU A 54 24.90 4.80 -9.64
C GLU A 54 24.61 5.84 -10.73
N ASN A 55 25.65 6.34 -11.38
CA ASN A 55 25.54 7.28 -12.49
C ASN A 55 24.76 6.72 -13.69
N GLU A 56 24.94 5.43 -14.02
CA GLU A 56 24.23 4.80 -15.14
C GLU A 56 22.73 4.67 -14.84
N VAL A 57 22.38 4.37 -13.60
CA VAL A 57 20.98 4.31 -13.13
C VAL A 57 20.33 5.69 -13.26
N LEU A 58 21.01 6.75 -12.79
CA LEU A 58 20.49 8.11 -12.88
C LEU A 58 20.33 8.59 -14.33
N ASP A 59 21.27 8.25 -15.21
CA ASP A 59 21.19 8.58 -16.64
C ASP A 59 20.04 7.80 -17.34
N ASP A 60 19.78 6.56 -16.94
CA ASP A 60 18.64 5.80 -17.45
C ASP A 60 17.31 6.48 -17.07
N TRP A 61 17.17 6.94 -15.84
CA TRP A 61 15.96 7.65 -15.40
C TRP A 61 15.82 9.02 -16.06
N ARG A 62 16.93 9.74 -16.32
CA ARG A 62 16.91 10.99 -17.09
C ARG A 62 16.42 10.76 -18.53
N ARG A 63 16.92 9.70 -19.17
CA ARG A 63 16.46 9.31 -20.53
C ARG A 63 15.01 8.88 -20.51
N ALA A 64 14.57 8.12 -19.49
CA ALA A 64 13.19 7.71 -19.31
C ALA A 64 12.25 8.92 -19.16
N GLU A 65 12.64 9.92 -18.36
CA GLU A 65 11.88 11.16 -18.20
C GLU A 65 11.73 11.90 -19.53
N SER A 66 12.82 12.12 -20.24
CA SER A 66 12.81 12.79 -21.55
C SER A 66 11.92 12.06 -22.55
N GLY A 67 11.98 10.72 -22.60
CA GLY A 67 11.16 9.89 -23.47
C GLY A 67 9.66 9.87 -23.11
N ASN A 68 9.30 10.26 -21.88
CA ASN A 68 7.92 10.30 -21.39
C ASN A 68 7.42 11.73 -21.12
N ALA A 69 8.12 12.77 -21.56
CA ALA A 69 7.84 14.16 -21.21
C ALA A 69 6.38 14.59 -21.43
N ALA A 70 5.76 14.21 -22.54
CA ALA A 70 4.36 14.54 -22.82
C ALA A 70 3.37 13.85 -21.85
N ARG A 71 3.64 12.58 -21.47
CA ARG A 71 2.85 11.86 -20.45
C ARG A 71 3.04 12.49 -19.08
N LEU A 72 4.29 12.81 -18.72
CA LEU A 72 4.64 13.46 -17.46
C LEU A 72 3.92 14.79 -17.30
N ALA A 73 3.94 15.64 -18.31
CA ALA A 73 3.23 16.93 -18.31
C ALA A 73 1.71 16.75 -18.08
N ARG A 74 1.11 15.75 -18.74
CA ARG A 74 -0.32 15.45 -18.57
C ARG A 74 -0.63 14.99 -17.16
N VAL A 75 0.16 14.09 -16.60
CA VAL A 75 -0.02 13.58 -15.22
C VAL A 75 0.21 14.69 -14.21
N ALA A 76 1.24 15.50 -14.36
CA ALA A 76 1.51 16.65 -13.50
C ALA A 76 0.31 17.62 -13.48
N SER A 77 -0.29 17.89 -14.65
CA SER A 77 -1.52 18.71 -14.75
C SER A 77 -2.70 18.08 -13.97
N ARG A 78 -2.88 16.74 -14.04
CA ARG A 78 -3.94 16.04 -13.28
C ARG A 78 -3.71 16.10 -11.77
N ILE A 79 -2.47 15.91 -11.34
CA ILE A 79 -2.10 16.02 -9.92
C ILE A 79 -2.34 17.46 -9.45
N GLY A 80 -1.92 18.47 -10.23
CA GLY A 80 -2.16 19.87 -9.91
C GLY A 80 -3.64 20.23 -9.78
N ALA A 81 -4.49 19.68 -10.66
CA ALA A 81 -5.94 19.88 -10.57
C ALA A 81 -6.54 19.24 -9.31
N LEU A 82 -6.09 18.02 -8.95
CA LEU A 82 -6.51 17.35 -7.73
C LEU A 82 -6.02 18.11 -6.48
N ASP A 83 -4.76 18.56 -6.49
CA ASP A 83 -4.17 19.36 -5.40
C ASP A 83 -4.98 20.63 -5.14
N ASP A 84 -5.29 21.39 -6.19
CA ASP A 84 -6.08 22.62 -6.11
C ASP A 84 -7.50 22.35 -5.58
N ARG A 85 -8.13 21.26 -6.03
CA ARG A 85 -9.45 20.85 -5.52
C ARG A 85 -9.42 20.52 -4.04
N LEU A 86 -8.42 19.75 -3.59
CA LEU A 86 -8.25 19.38 -2.19
C LEU A 86 -7.86 20.57 -1.30
N LYS A 87 -7.12 21.54 -1.85
CA LYS A 87 -6.77 22.78 -1.16
C LYS A 87 -8.02 23.62 -0.86
N ARG A 88 -8.98 23.65 -1.78
CA ARG A 88 -10.24 24.40 -1.65
C ARG A 88 -11.35 23.61 -0.94
N GLY A 89 -11.25 22.30 -0.93
CA GLY A 89 -12.23 21.40 -0.32
C GLY A 89 -12.07 21.23 1.19
N PRO A 90 -13.04 20.55 1.82
CA PRO A 90 -12.96 20.20 3.23
C PRO A 90 -11.77 19.29 3.54
N GLU A 91 -11.21 19.43 4.75
CA GLU A 91 -10.05 18.63 5.19
C GLU A 91 -10.32 17.11 5.13
N GLY A 92 -11.52 16.70 5.47
CA GLY A 92 -11.91 15.29 5.47
C GLY A 92 -11.86 14.60 4.11
N TRP A 93 -11.83 15.38 2.99
CA TRP A 93 -11.62 14.81 1.65
C TRP A 93 -10.25 14.17 1.49
N ARG A 94 -9.20 14.75 2.10
CA ARG A 94 -7.87 14.14 2.14
C ARG A 94 -7.89 12.80 2.84
N HIS A 95 -8.56 12.72 3.98
CA HIS A 95 -8.72 11.46 4.72
C HIS A 95 -9.52 10.43 3.91
N ARG A 96 -10.56 10.87 3.21
CA ARG A 96 -11.38 10.01 2.36
C ARG A 96 -10.55 9.38 1.25
N LEU A 97 -9.79 10.18 0.51
CA LEU A 97 -8.93 9.68 -0.56
C LEU A 97 -7.77 8.83 -0.02
N ALA A 98 -7.13 9.23 1.08
CA ALA A 98 -6.08 8.44 1.71
C ALA A 98 -6.56 7.05 2.15
N LEU A 99 -7.79 6.96 2.66
CA LEU A 99 -8.40 5.69 3.06
C LEU A 99 -8.64 4.78 1.85
N ILE A 100 -9.13 5.33 0.73
CA ILE A 100 -9.37 4.57 -0.49
C ILE A 100 -8.03 4.13 -1.09
N GLU A 101 -7.07 5.04 -1.22
CA GLU A 101 -5.74 4.72 -1.74
C GLU A 101 -5.04 3.63 -0.95
N ALA A 102 -5.03 3.73 0.39
CA ALA A 102 -4.42 2.71 1.25
C ALA A 102 -5.13 1.36 1.12
N ALA A 103 -6.45 1.35 1.00
CA ALA A 103 -7.22 0.14 0.77
C ALA A 103 -6.87 -0.48 -0.60
N ASP A 104 -6.80 0.30 -1.68
CA ASP A 104 -6.42 -0.18 -3.01
C ASP A 104 -4.96 -0.65 -3.05
N LEU A 105 -4.04 0.04 -2.36
CA LEU A 105 -2.67 -0.44 -2.17
C LEU A 105 -2.61 -1.79 -1.46
N SER A 106 -3.52 -2.06 -0.49
CA SER A 106 -3.55 -3.34 0.22
C SER A 106 -3.78 -4.54 -0.71
N TRP A 107 -4.52 -4.36 -1.80
CA TRP A 107 -4.72 -5.40 -2.80
C TRP A 107 -3.44 -5.73 -3.57
N SER A 108 -2.57 -4.73 -3.78
CA SER A 108 -1.29 -4.93 -4.48
C SER A 108 -0.28 -5.75 -3.69
N VAL A 109 -0.45 -5.85 -2.38
CA VAL A 109 0.40 -6.62 -1.45
C VAL A 109 -0.29 -7.86 -0.89
N GLY A 110 -1.54 -8.15 -1.31
CA GLY A 110 -2.28 -9.35 -0.93
C GLY A 110 -3.15 -9.23 0.33
N ASP A 111 -3.14 -8.09 1.01
CA ASP A 111 -3.90 -7.88 2.26
C ASP A 111 -5.41 -7.71 2.05
N ARG A 112 -5.84 -7.23 0.89
CA ARG A 112 -7.23 -7.13 0.41
C ARG A 112 -8.23 -6.51 1.40
N ILE A 113 -7.87 -5.40 2.00
CA ILE A 113 -8.70 -4.71 2.99
C ILE A 113 -9.66 -3.73 2.30
N ALA A 114 -10.96 -3.89 2.54
CA ALA A 114 -11.96 -2.96 2.01
C ALA A 114 -11.92 -1.60 2.77
N PRO A 115 -12.20 -0.45 2.09
CA PRO A 115 -12.17 0.87 2.70
C PRO A 115 -13.06 0.99 3.94
N ASP A 116 -14.29 0.45 3.89
CA ASP A 116 -15.23 0.47 5.02
C ASP A 116 -14.67 -0.28 6.24
N ARG A 117 -14.00 -1.42 6.00
CA ARG A 117 -13.40 -2.22 7.06
C ARG A 117 -12.23 -1.50 7.70
N LEU A 118 -11.36 -0.89 6.87
CA LEU A 118 -10.24 -0.08 7.33
C LEU A 118 -10.71 1.11 8.17
N ALA A 119 -11.75 1.84 7.69
CA ALA A 119 -12.29 2.98 8.40
C ALA A 119 -12.88 2.59 9.77
N LEU A 120 -13.58 1.45 9.85
CA LEU A 120 -14.08 0.92 11.11
C LEU A 120 -12.96 0.58 12.09
N TRP A 121 -11.91 -0.10 11.61
CA TRP A 121 -10.76 -0.44 12.45
C TRP A 121 -10.05 0.80 12.96
N MET A 122 -9.83 1.79 12.09
CA MET A 122 -9.16 3.05 12.48
C MET A 122 -9.97 3.83 13.51
N SER A 123 -11.31 3.86 13.38
CA SER A 123 -12.20 4.63 14.25
C SER A 123 -12.42 3.98 15.60
N MET A 124 -12.56 2.66 15.65
CA MET A 124 -13.00 1.93 16.83
C MET A 124 -12.01 0.85 17.30
N ARG A 125 -10.95 0.61 16.55
CA ARG A 125 -10.00 -0.50 16.80
C ARG A 125 -10.67 -1.88 16.88
N LEU A 126 -11.82 -2.03 16.22
CA LEU A 126 -12.55 -3.29 16.16
C LEU A 126 -11.97 -4.15 15.03
N SER A 127 -11.47 -5.32 15.40
CA SER A 127 -11.11 -6.39 14.48
C SER A 127 -12.10 -7.55 14.61
N GLY A 128 -12.47 -8.17 13.49
CA GLY A 128 -13.23 -9.43 13.50
C GLY A 128 -12.32 -10.61 13.83
N VAL A 129 -12.93 -11.75 14.18
CA VAL A 129 -12.18 -12.99 14.52
C VAL A 129 -11.29 -13.48 13.35
N GLN A 130 -11.65 -13.13 12.10
CA GLN A 130 -10.92 -13.54 10.90
C GLN A 130 -10.05 -12.43 10.32
N ASP A 131 -9.94 -11.27 10.97
CA ASP A 131 -9.13 -10.17 10.45
C ASP A 131 -7.65 -10.37 10.76
N ASP A 132 -6.82 -10.17 9.75
CA ASP A 132 -5.39 -10.01 9.95
C ASP A 132 -5.11 -8.63 10.56
N THR A 133 -4.88 -8.62 11.87
CA THR A 133 -4.60 -7.39 12.62
C THR A 133 -3.30 -6.72 12.17
N ALA A 134 -2.31 -7.50 11.72
CA ALA A 134 -1.06 -6.97 11.21
C ALA A 134 -1.27 -6.28 9.85
N ALA A 135 -2.08 -6.86 8.97
CA ALA A 135 -2.49 -6.22 7.71
C ALA A 135 -3.26 -4.92 7.97
N LEU A 136 -4.25 -4.93 8.88
CA LEU A 136 -4.98 -3.72 9.27
C LEU A 136 -4.07 -2.64 9.85
N ALA A 137 -3.06 -3.01 10.64
CA ALA A 137 -2.09 -2.07 11.18
C ALA A 137 -1.21 -1.45 10.09
N ARG A 138 -0.71 -2.27 9.13
CA ARG A 138 0.06 -1.79 7.96
C ARG A 138 -0.74 -0.80 7.12
N VAL A 139 -1.98 -1.16 6.77
CA VAL A 139 -2.83 -0.30 5.94
C VAL A 139 -3.28 0.95 6.71
N GLY A 140 -3.54 0.84 8.01
CA GLY A 140 -3.81 1.99 8.88
C GLY A 140 -2.62 2.96 9.00
N TRP A 141 -1.39 2.42 9.06
CA TRP A 141 -0.17 3.21 8.95
C TRP A 141 -0.13 3.98 7.62
N ALA A 142 -0.44 3.31 6.50
CA ALA A 142 -0.47 3.94 5.19
C ALA A 142 -1.45 5.12 5.15
N VAL A 143 -2.68 4.97 5.67
CA VAL A 143 -3.64 6.09 5.76
C VAL A 143 -3.05 7.26 6.52
N GLN A 144 -2.43 7.01 7.68
CA GLN A 144 -1.83 8.09 8.49
C GLN A 144 -0.74 8.84 7.73
N ARG A 145 0.10 8.13 6.98
CA ARG A 145 1.18 8.76 6.19
C ARG A 145 0.65 9.50 4.96
N LEU A 146 -0.40 8.99 4.33
CA LEU A 146 -1.04 9.64 3.18
C LEU A 146 -1.86 10.88 3.58
N THR A 147 -2.38 10.94 4.80
CA THR A 147 -3.16 12.12 5.24
C THR A 147 -2.31 13.33 5.58
N GLY A 148 -1.03 13.15 5.94
CA GLY A 148 -0.17 14.30 6.27
C GLY A 148 1.04 13.93 7.13
N GLY A 149 1.53 14.92 7.85
CA GLY A 149 2.75 14.84 8.66
C GLY A 149 4.03 15.05 7.86
N PRO A 150 5.22 14.95 8.50
CA PRO A 150 6.51 15.10 7.83
C PRO A 150 6.65 14.17 6.63
N GLY A 151 7.28 14.65 5.55
CA GLY A 151 7.54 13.86 4.36
C GLY A 151 8.69 12.86 4.57
N PRO A 152 8.81 11.84 3.69
CA PRO A 152 9.86 10.83 3.80
C PRO A 152 11.27 11.38 3.53
N GLU A 153 11.38 12.53 2.84
CA GLU A 153 12.64 13.18 2.52
C GLU A 153 13.27 13.92 3.72
N VAL A 154 12.49 14.16 4.79
CA VAL A 154 12.99 14.80 6.01
C VAL A 154 13.72 13.80 6.90
N ASP A 155 13.09 12.66 7.16
CA ASP A 155 13.61 11.55 7.95
C ASP A 155 12.85 10.28 7.58
N LEU A 156 13.48 9.40 6.79
CA LEU A 156 12.86 8.17 6.33
C LEU A 156 12.60 7.19 7.47
N SER A 157 13.49 7.10 8.46
CA SER A 157 13.32 6.20 9.61
C SER A 157 12.11 6.61 10.45
N ALA A 158 11.99 7.89 10.77
CA ALA A 158 10.84 8.43 11.49
C ALA A 158 9.54 8.32 10.66
N PHE A 159 9.62 8.52 9.34
CA PHE A 159 8.49 8.36 8.44
C PHE A 159 7.96 6.92 8.45
N LEU A 160 8.85 5.93 8.40
CA LEU A 160 8.49 4.51 8.44
C LEU A 160 8.16 4.02 9.86
N ASN A 161 8.41 4.83 10.88
CA ASN A 161 8.31 4.45 12.29
C ASN A 161 9.20 3.25 12.63
N ARG A 162 10.39 3.20 12.03
CA ARG A 162 11.39 2.16 12.26
C ARG A 162 12.51 2.67 13.16
N ARG A 163 12.95 1.81 14.07
CA ARG A 163 14.15 1.97 14.89
C ARG A 163 14.97 0.71 14.74
N ASP A 164 16.28 0.86 14.64
CA ASP A 164 17.16 -0.28 14.69
C ASP A 164 17.03 -0.96 16.07
N PRO A 165 16.84 -2.29 16.11
CA PRO A 165 16.86 -3.00 17.38
C PRO A 165 18.24 -2.88 18.03
N GLU A 166 18.29 -2.73 19.36
CA GLU A 166 19.52 -2.56 20.13
C GLU A 166 20.51 -3.74 19.97
N ASN A 167 20.04 -4.90 19.49
CA ASN A 167 20.83 -6.12 19.27
C ASN A 167 20.65 -6.62 17.83
N LEU A 168 21.22 -5.93 16.86
CA LEU A 168 21.42 -6.47 15.52
C LEU A 168 22.49 -7.57 15.59
N GLY A 169 22.21 -8.77 15.03
CA GLY A 169 23.26 -9.78 14.80
C GLY A 169 24.40 -9.15 13.97
N ILE A 170 25.62 -9.61 14.22
CA ILE A 170 26.88 -9.03 13.73
C ILE A 170 26.97 -8.88 12.19
N GLU A 171 26.06 -9.49 11.43
CA GLU A 171 26.08 -9.53 9.95
C GLU A 171 25.00 -8.68 9.26
N ALA A 172 24.07 -8.06 10.00
CA ALA A 172 22.99 -7.29 9.39
C ALA A 172 23.34 -5.80 9.36
N GLU A 173 23.43 -5.22 8.17
CA GLU A 173 23.56 -3.78 8.00
C GLU A 173 22.40 -3.04 8.68
N PRO A 174 22.67 -2.00 9.51
CA PRO A 174 21.64 -1.21 10.17
C PRO A 174 20.63 -0.62 9.17
N PHE A 175 19.38 -0.51 9.60
CA PHE A 175 18.35 0.11 8.75
C PHE A 175 18.71 1.56 8.39
N ALA A 176 19.33 2.29 9.31
CA ALA A 176 19.76 3.68 9.09
C ALA A 176 20.76 3.80 7.94
N ASP A 177 21.70 2.86 7.79
CA ASP A 177 22.71 2.88 6.72
C ASP A 177 22.05 2.58 5.36
N ARG A 178 21.18 1.57 5.30
CA ARG A 178 20.41 1.27 4.08
C ARG A 178 19.49 2.43 3.67
N ALA A 179 18.82 3.04 4.63
CA ALA A 179 18.01 4.24 4.41
C ALA A 179 18.87 5.42 3.95
N GLY A 180 20.08 5.57 4.52
CA GLY A 180 21.07 6.56 4.12
C GLY A 180 21.52 6.39 2.67
N GLY A 181 21.81 5.16 2.24
CA GLY A 181 22.13 4.85 0.85
C GLY A 181 21.00 5.23 -0.11
N TRP A 182 19.78 4.81 0.18
CA TRP A 182 18.62 5.16 -0.64
C TRP A 182 18.36 6.67 -0.70
N THR A 183 18.41 7.37 0.43
CA THR A 183 18.20 8.83 0.48
C THR A 183 19.32 9.57 -0.23
N GLY A 184 20.56 9.07 -0.22
CA GLY A 184 21.68 9.61 -0.97
C GLY A 184 21.44 9.60 -2.47
N VAL A 185 21.00 8.46 -3.03
CA VAL A 185 20.63 8.35 -4.45
C VAL A 185 19.42 9.25 -4.78
N MET A 186 18.43 9.34 -3.91
CA MET A 186 17.28 10.23 -4.10
C MET A 186 17.67 11.71 -4.11
N ALA A 187 18.65 12.11 -3.30
CA ALA A 187 19.19 13.47 -3.30
C ALA A 187 19.96 13.80 -4.59
N GLN A 188 20.76 12.85 -5.11
CA GLN A 188 21.43 13.01 -6.40
C GLN A 188 20.44 13.15 -7.55
N ALA A 189 19.24 12.53 -7.45
CA ALA A 189 18.16 12.61 -8.42
C ALA A 189 17.27 13.86 -8.27
N ALA A 190 17.64 14.85 -7.46
CA ALA A 190 16.81 16.04 -7.19
C ALA A 190 16.50 16.88 -8.45
N TYR A 191 17.26 16.72 -9.52
CA TYR A 191 17.01 17.37 -10.82
C TYR A 191 15.87 16.72 -11.63
N LEU A 192 15.46 15.50 -11.30
CA LEU A 192 14.31 14.85 -11.93
C LEU A 192 13.00 15.43 -11.39
N HIS A 193 11.99 15.43 -12.22
CA HIS A 193 10.64 15.79 -11.79
C HIS A 193 10.18 14.91 -10.60
N PRO A 194 9.50 15.44 -9.57
CA PRO A 194 9.09 14.67 -8.38
C PRO A 194 8.36 13.37 -8.70
N ILE A 195 7.54 13.33 -9.73
CA ILE A 195 6.83 12.12 -10.18
C ILE A 195 7.81 11.05 -10.69
N THR A 196 8.82 11.45 -11.46
CA THR A 196 9.87 10.54 -11.97
C THR A 196 10.73 10.04 -10.83
N ARG A 197 11.15 10.94 -9.93
CA ARG A 197 11.91 10.63 -8.74
C ARG A 197 11.16 9.67 -7.82
N ALA A 198 9.85 9.84 -7.65
CA ALA A 198 9.00 8.93 -6.92
C ALA A 198 8.97 7.52 -7.52
N CYS A 199 8.81 7.43 -8.85
CA CYS A 199 8.87 6.16 -9.58
C CYS A 199 10.23 5.47 -9.40
N MET A 200 11.32 6.20 -9.58
CA MET A 200 12.68 5.70 -9.36
C MET A 200 12.85 5.17 -7.94
N GLY A 201 12.49 5.97 -6.93
CA GLY A 201 12.60 5.59 -5.52
C GLY A 201 11.81 4.34 -5.16
N PHE A 202 10.61 4.16 -5.73
CA PHE A 202 9.82 2.95 -5.59
C PHE A 202 10.54 1.70 -6.15
N HIS A 203 11.16 1.83 -7.31
CA HIS A 203 11.87 0.71 -7.95
C HIS A 203 13.21 0.39 -7.29
N LEU A 204 13.89 1.38 -6.71
CA LEU A 204 15.13 1.20 -5.98
C LEU A 204 14.92 0.66 -4.55
N TRP A 205 13.69 0.68 -4.02
CA TRP A 205 13.39 0.30 -2.65
C TRP A 205 13.89 -1.09 -2.26
N GLY A 206 13.63 -2.08 -3.11
CA GLY A 206 14.09 -3.45 -2.88
C GLY A 206 15.60 -3.60 -3.02
N LEU A 207 16.22 -2.89 -3.96
CA LEU A 207 17.67 -2.91 -4.18
C LEU A 207 18.43 -2.30 -3.00
N ALA A 208 17.86 -1.28 -2.37
CA ALA A 208 18.39 -0.67 -1.16
C ALA A 208 18.16 -1.51 0.11
N GLY A 209 17.67 -2.74 0.00
CA GLY A 209 17.42 -3.60 1.16
C GLY A 209 16.30 -3.12 2.10
N LEU A 210 15.46 -2.18 1.67
CA LEU A 210 14.36 -1.64 2.47
C LEU A 210 13.10 -2.51 2.43
N GLY A 211 13.10 -3.57 1.61
CA GLY A 211 11.95 -4.39 1.27
C GLY A 211 11.65 -5.56 2.21
N GLN A 212 11.51 -5.36 3.52
CA GLN A 212 11.00 -6.38 4.45
C GLN A 212 9.50 -6.65 4.24
N GLN A 213 8.89 -7.55 5.06
CA GLN A 213 7.44 -7.79 5.00
C GLN A 213 6.65 -6.47 5.05
N GLY A 214 5.86 -6.19 4.00
CA GLY A 214 5.16 -4.91 3.84
C GLY A 214 5.95 -3.83 3.09
N GLY A 215 7.22 -4.05 2.75
CA GLY A 215 8.10 -3.06 2.12
C GLY A 215 7.57 -2.48 0.82
N ARG A 216 6.77 -3.25 0.06
CA ARG A 216 6.14 -2.74 -1.17
C ARG A 216 5.07 -1.67 -0.89
N MET A 217 4.31 -1.81 0.19
CA MET A 217 3.36 -0.77 0.61
C MET A 217 4.09 0.47 1.11
N GLU A 218 5.16 0.29 1.90
CA GLU A 218 5.99 1.40 2.36
C GLU A 218 6.63 2.15 1.19
N ALA A 219 7.17 1.42 0.20
CA ALA A 219 7.70 2.00 -1.04
C ALA A 219 6.66 2.83 -1.78
N ALA A 220 5.44 2.30 -1.97
CA ALA A 220 4.36 2.98 -2.66
C ALA A 220 3.89 4.24 -1.91
N VAL A 221 3.71 4.15 -0.58
CA VAL A 221 3.34 5.31 0.26
C VAL A 221 4.43 6.37 0.25
N THR A 222 5.71 5.98 0.33
CA THR A 222 6.85 6.89 0.24
C THR A 222 6.88 7.60 -1.12
N ALA A 223 6.76 6.85 -2.21
CA ALA A 223 6.73 7.39 -3.56
C ALA A 223 5.52 8.32 -3.79
N SER A 224 4.35 7.97 -3.29
CA SER A 224 3.13 8.77 -3.34
C SER A 224 3.32 10.13 -2.66
N ARG A 225 4.02 10.16 -1.54
CA ARG A 225 4.38 11.39 -0.81
C ARG A 225 5.41 12.24 -1.56
N ILE A 226 6.43 11.63 -2.15
CA ILE A 226 7.45 12.32 -2.96
C ILE A 226 6.81 12.93 -4.21
N ALA A 227 5.94 12.20 -4.91
CA ALA A 227 5.27 12.71 -6.11
C ALA A 227 4.39 13.94 -5.85
N ALA A 228 3.93 14.14 -4.60
CA ALA A 228 3.12 15.28 -4.17
C ALA A 228 3.93 16.37 -3.45
N SER A 229 5.27 16.29 -3.41
CA SER A 229 6.11 17.17 -2.57
C SER A 229 5.97 18.66 -2.89
N GLU A 230 5.59 19.02 -4.11
CA GLU A 230 5.36 20.41 -4.53
C GLU A 230 3.92 20.88 -4.29
N GLY A 231 3.00 19.97 -3.96
CA GLY A 231 1.60 20.27 -3.69
C GLY A 231 1.39 20.94 -2.33
N LYS A 232 0.27 21.66 -2.21
CA LYS A 232 -0.16 22.32 -0.96
C LYS A 232 -1.53 21.84 -0.48
N GLY A 233 -2.31 21.23 -1.35
CA GLY A 233 -3.64 20.70 -1.08
C GLY A 233 -3.62 19.21 -0.79
N ALA A 234 -2.94 18.44 -1.64
CA ALA A 234 -2.78 17.00 -1.50
C ALA A 234 -1.49 16.67 -0.75
N ALA A 235 -1.59 15.85 0.29
CA ALA A 235 -0.40 15.34 0.97
C ALA A 235 0.25 14.17 0.21
N PHE A 236 -0.42 13.61 -0.80
CA PHE A 236 0.01 12.48 -1.60
C PHE A 236 -0.54 12.54 -3.02
N ALA A 237 0.13 11.89 -3.96
CA ALA A 237 -0.37 11.65 -5.31
C ALA A 237 -0.89 10.21 -5.41
N PRO A 238 -2.14 9.97 -5.87
CA PRO A 238 -2.71 8.63 -5.97
C PRO A 238 -1.93 7.74 -6.95
N LEU A 239 -1.74 6.46 -6.59
CA LEU A 239 -1.04 5.44 -7.37
C LEU A 239 -1.87 4.20 -7.67
N ALA A 240 -2.75 3.80 -6.74
CA ALA A 240 -3.47 2.54 -6.78
C ALA A 240 -4.97 2.69 -7.00
N MET A 241 -5.55 3.87 -6.84
CA MET A 241 -6.96 4.10 -7.09
C MET A 241 -7.32 3.73 -8.54
N GLY A 242 -8.23 2.76 -8.70
CA GLY A 242 -8.60 2.25 -10.02
C GLY A 242 -7.67 1.19 -10.60
N GLY A 243 -6.67 0.75 -9.84
CA GLY A 243 -5.82 -0.39 -10.16
C GLY A 243 -4.32 -0.16 -9.97
N ALA A 244 -3.63 -1.18 -9.49
CA ALA A 244 -2.20 -1.14 -9.17
C ALA A 244 -1.28 -1.49 -10.36
N GLY A 245 -1.75 -1.38 -11.60
CA GLY A 245 -0.99 -1.73 -12.81
C GLY A 245 0.30 -0.93 -12.98
N GLY A 246 0.30 0.34 -12.54
CA GLY A 246 1.46 1.23 -12.55
C GLY A 246 2.60 0.78 -11.64
N LEU A 247 2.31 -0.03 -10.62
CA LEU A 247 3.28 -0.50 -9.62
C LEU A 247 4.08 -1.74 -10.06
N ARG A 248 3.97 -2.19 -11.32
CA ARG A 248 4.74 -3.33 -11.83
C ARG A 248 6.22 -2.96 -12.00
N THR A 249 7.10 -3.86 -11.54
CA THR A 249 8.54 -3.59 -11.46
C THR A 249 9.37 -4.10 -12.64
N SER A 250 8.78 -4.85 -13.58
CA SER A 250 9.49 -5.42 -14.74
C SER A 250 9.81 -4.39 -15.83
N GLY A 251 10.84 -4.66 -16.62
CA GLY A 251 11.22 -3.87 -17.80
C GLY A 251 12.23 -2.73 -17.50
N PRO A 252 12.72 -2.04 -18.54
CA PRO A 252 13.63 -0.91 -18.42
C PRO A 252 12.97 0.33 -17.81
N ALA A 253 13.77 1.32 -17.36
CA ALA A 253 13.29 2.54 -16.71
C ALA A 253 12.23 3.29 -17.54
N THR A 254 12.39 3.38 -18.86
CA THR A 254 11.44 4.06 -19.75
C THR A 254 10.05 3.41 -19.73
N GLU A 255 9.97 2.09 -19.75
CA GLU A 255 8.69 1.38 -19.68
C GLU A 255 8.09 1.42 -18.28
N ARG A 256 8.93 1.32 -17.24
CA ARG A 256 8.48 1.45 -15.85
C ARG A 256 7.83 2.81 -15.63
N LEU A 257 8.51 3.89 -16.06
CA LEU A 257 7.99 5.24 -15.94
C LEU A 257 6.70 5.42 -16.78
N GLY A 258 6.66 4.89 -18.00
CA GLY A 258 5.45 4.96 -18.84
C GLY A 258 4.23 4.35 -18.13
N ARG A 259 4.37 3.11 -17.60
CA ARG A 259 3.28 2.44 -16.86
C ARG A 259 2.91 3.16 -15.56
N TRP A 260 3.92 3.68 -14.86
CA TRP A 260 3.71 4.48 -13.66
C TRP A 260 2.85 5.70 -13.95
N LEU A 261 3.18 6.46 -14.98
CA LEU A 261 2.43 7.63 -15.41
C LEU A 261 1.00 7.30 -15.83
N ASP A 262 0.79 6.24 -16.61
CA ASP A 262 -0.54 5.78 -17.02
C ASP A 262 -1.38 5.35 -15.80
N GLY A 263 -0.75 4.68 -14.82
CA GLY A 263 -1.38 4.30 -13.54
C GLY A 263 -1.77 5.52 -12.72
N MET A 264 -0.87 6.49 -12.57
CA MET A 264 -1.14 7.73 -11.83
C MET A 264 -2.24 8.57 -12.48
N GLU A 265 -2.27 8.66 -13.83
CA GLU A 265 -3.35 9.34 -14.53
C GLU A 265 -4.70 8.71 -14.19
N THR A 266 -4.79 7.38 -14.27
CA THR A 266 -5.99 6.63 -13.90
C THR A 266 -6.38 6.86 -12.45
N ALA A 267 -5.40 6.83 -11.53
CA ALA A 267 -5.65 7.04 -10.11
C ALA A 267 -6.13 8.46 -9.79
N CYS A 268 -5.53 9.48 -10.39
CA CYS A 268 -5.97 10.87 -10.24
C CYS A 268 -7.40 11.08 -10.77
N LEU A 269 -7.72 10.54 -11.95
CA LEU A 269 -9.08 10.61 -12.51
C LEU A 269 -10.10 9.87 -11.64
N THR A 270 -9.71 8.76 -11.04
CA THR A 270 -10.55 8.02 -10.10
C THR A 270 -10.77 8.80 -8.80
N ALA A 271 -9.71 9.42 -8.25
CA ALA A 271 -9.82 10.31 -7.09
C ALA A 271 -10.77 11.49 -7.36
N MET A 272 -10.66 12.13 -8.52
CA MET A 272 -11.56 13.23 -8.91
C MET A 272 -13.01 12.76 -8.98
N ARG A 273 -13.28 11.59 -9.59
CA ARG A 273 -14.64 11.00 -9.64
C ARG A 273 -15.20 10.71 -8.26
N HIS A 274 -14.39 10.19 -7.33
CA HIS A 274 -14.84 10.00 -5.96
C HIS A 274 -15.27 11.30 -5.28
N LEU A 275 -14.60 12.40 -5.57
CA LEU A 275 -15.02 13.72 -5.06
C LEU A 275 -16.28 14.23 -5.76
N ASP A 276 -16.42 14.00 -7.08
CA ASP A 276 -17.67 14.32 -7.83
C ASP A 276 -18.87 13.56 -7.26
N ASP A 277 -18.71 12.26 -6.96
CA ASP A 277 -19.76 11.44 -6.35
C ASP A 277 -20.18 11.96 -4.98
N VAL A 278 -19.23 12.43 -4.18
CA VAL A 278 -19.50 13.03 -2.86
C VAL A 278 -20.27 14.35 -3.00
N GLU A 279 -19.89 15.20 -3.95
CA GLU A 279 -20.59 16.47 -4.22
C GLU A 279 -21.99 16.21 -4.78
N ALA A 280 -22.13 15.28 -5.73
CA ALA A 280 -23.43 14.88 -6.26
C ALA A 280 -24.35 14.34 -5.16
N TRP A 281 -23.79 13.53 -4.24
CA TRP A 281 -24.53 13.09 -3.06
C TRP A 281 -24.97 14.28 -2.18
N ALA A 282 -24.09 15.25 -1.96
CA ALA A 282 -24.40 16.42 -1.14
C ALA A 282 -25.57 17.25 -1.74
N VAL A 283 -25.59 17.43 -3.07
CA VAL A 283 -26.69 18.10 -3.79
C VAL A 283 -28.01 17.32 -3.64
N ARG A 284 -27.97 16.00 -3.87
CA ARG A 284 -29.15 15.13 -3.69
C ARG A 284 -29.67 15.18 -2.26
N ALA A 285 -28.76 15.08 -1.27
CA ALA A 285 -29.12 15.17 0.14
C ALA A 285 -29.74 16.53 0.50
N GLU A 286 -29.22 17.63 -0.06
CA GLU A 286 -29.79 18.96 0.14
C GLU A 286 -31.27 19.03 -0.33
N PHE A 287 -31.52 18.54 -1.53
CA PHE A 287 -32.87 18.49 -2.10
C PHE A 287 -33.82 17.69 -1.25
N GLU A 288 -33.46 16.47 -0.87
CA GLU A 288 -34.28 15.62 -0.01
C GLU A 288 -34.53 16.24 1.38
N MET A 289 -33.55 16.97 1.92
CA MET A 289 -33.62 17.56 3.26
C MET A 289 -34.30 18.92 3.30
N THR A 290 -34.85 19.44 2.20
CA THR A 290 -35.61 20.71 2.16
C THR A 290 -36.84 20.71 3.08
N LEU A 291 -37.41 19.52 3.35
CA LEU A 291 -38.54 19.33 4.24
C LEU A 291 -38.13 19.39 5.73
N LEU A 292 -36.86 19.37 6.06
CA LEU A 292 -36.38 19.41 7.44
C LEU A 292 -36.07 20.83 7.85
N SER A 293 -36.57 21.23 9.02
CA SER A 293 -36.31 22.54 9.61
C SER A 293 -35.10 22.52 10.56
N GLY A 294 -34.51 23.67 10.76
CA GLY A 294 -33.43 23.87 11.71
C GLY A 294 -32.03 23.69 11.11
N LYS A 295 -31.00 23.93 11.93
CA LYS A 295 -29.57 23.93 11.49
C LYS A 295 -28.91 22.55 11.47
N THR A 296 -29.41 21.62 12.31
CA THR A 296 -28.82 20.28 12.47
C THR A 296 -28.80 19.46 11.17
N PRO A 297 -29.86 19.39 10.35
CA PRO A 297 -29.83 18.67 9.08
C PRO A 297 -28.70 19.14 8.14
N ARG A 298 -28.60 20.46 7.94
CA ARG A 298 -27.56 21.06 7.06
C ARG A 298 -26.13 20.76 7.57
N ALA A 299 -25.93 20.90 8.88
CA ALA A 299 -24.65 20.61 9.48
C ALA A 299 -24.26 19.13 9.38
N LEU A 300 -25.23 18.20 9.59
CA LEU A 300 -25.01 16.77 9.39
C LEU A 300 -24.66 16.43 7.93
N ARG A 301 -25.32 17.06 6.95
CA ARG A 301 -24.99 16.88 5.55
C ARG A 301 -23.53 17.29 5.29
N ALA A 302 -23.08 18.45 5.79
CA ALA A 302 -21.71 18.89 5.65
C ALA A 302 -20.71 17.89 6.24
N VAL A 303 -20.95 17.39 7.46
CA VAL A 303 -20.11 16.38 8.11
C VAL A 303 -20.06 15.09 7.29
N LEU A 304 -21.18 14.61 6.75
CA LEU A 304 -21.23 13.40 5.93
C LEU A 304 -20.61 13.59 4.54
N THR A 305 -20.62 14.80 3.99
CA THR A 305 -19.92 15.16 2.76
C THR A 305 -18.40 15.11 2.98
N GLU A 306 -17.96 15.62 4.12
CA GLU A 306 -16.55 15.73 4.46
C GLU A 306 -15.94 14.36 4.81
N TRP A 307 -16.53 13.64 5.76
CA TRP A 307 -15.94 12.44 6.32
C TRP A 307 -16.45 11.15 5.68
N PRO A 308 -15.55 10.17 5.44
CA PRO A 308 -15.94 8.91 4.80
C PRO A 308 -16.84 8.05 5.69
N LEU A 309 -16.66 8.14 7.01
CA LEU A 309 -17.40 7.40 8.01
C LEU A 309 -17.68 8.30 9.21
N VAL A 310 -18.93 8.30 9.68
CA VAL A 310 -19.37 9.19 10.76
C VAL A 310 -20.07 8.37 11.84
N SER A 311 -19.64 8.50 13.09
CA SER A 311 -20.34 7.98 14.27
C SER A 311 -21.26 9.03 14.87
N ALA A 312 -22.27 8.63 15.67
CA ALA A 312 -23.13 9.58 16.37
C ALA A 312 -22.36 10.53 17.29
N PRO A 313 -21.40 10.06 18.14
CA PRO A 313 -20.59 10.97 18.95
C PRO A 313 -19.75 11.96 18.12
N MET A 314 -19.17 11.52 17.00
CA MET A 314 -18.45 12.41 16.08
C MET A 314 -19.38 13.47 15.49
N ALA A 315 -20.57 13.06 15.04
CA ALA A 315 -21.58 13.98 14.52
C ALA A 315 -22.04 14.98 15.59
N GLU A 316 -22.26 14.54 16.83
CA GLU A 316 -22.61 15.41 17.97
C GLU A 316 -21.54 16.49 18.19
N ALA A 317 -20.25 16.08 18.22
CA ALA A 317 -19.12 16.99 18.42
C ALA A 317 -18.97 18.00 17.29
N LEU A 318 -19.04 17.55 16.02
CA LEU A 318 -18.83 18.40 14.84
C LEU A 318 -20.00 19.33 14.54
N VAL A 319 -21.24 18.88 14.82
CA VAL A 319 -22.47 19.66 14.56
C VAL A 319 -22.82 20.58 15.71
N GLY A 320 -22.36 20.29 16.93
CA GLY A 320 -22.74 21.01 18.13
C GLY A 320 -24.23 20.88 18.47
N ALA A 321 -24.84 19.71 18.18
CA ALA A 321 -26.25 19.44 18.42
C ALA A 321 -26.43 18.31 19.44
N SER A 322 -27.62 18.27 20.11
CA SER A 322 -27.89 17.22 21.07
C SER A 322 -27.91 15.83 20.41
N ARG A 323 -27.53 14.81 21.17
CA ARG A 323 -27.56 13.41 20.74
C ARG A 323 -28.91 13.00 20.15
N ALA A 324 -30.01 13.41 20.80
CA ALA A 324 -31.34 13.09 20.32
C ALA A 324 -31.64 13.72 18.94
N ALA A 325 -31.19 14.97 18.71
CA ALA A 325 -31.38 15.63 17.43
C ALA A 325 -30.50 14.96 16.33
N VAL A 326 -29.23 14.63 16.63
CA VAL A 326 -28.33 13.93 15.68
C VAL A 326 -28.92 12.56 15.31
N GLN A 327 -29.29 11.75 16.29
CA GLN A 327 -29.82 10.40 16.03
C GLN A 327 -31.14 10.43 15.22
N ARG A 328 -32.04 11.36 15.51
CA ARG A 328 -33.31 11.54 14.78
C ARG A 328 -33.04 11.84 13.29
N ASN A 329 -32.09 12.76 13.03
CA ASN A 329 -31.74 13.13 11.66
C ASN A 329 -31.00 12.01 10.92
N LEU A 330 -30.05 11.31 11.56
CA LEU A 330 -29.37 10.16 10.97
C LEU A 330 -30.38 9.04 10.63
N ALA A 331 -31.31 8.72 11.53
CA ALA A 331 -32.36 7.73 11.27
C ALA A 331 -33.25 8.13 10.09
N TRP A 332 -33.61 9.41 10.00
CA TRP A 332 -34.39 9.94 8.87
C TRP A 332 -33.61 9.82 7.54
N MET A 333 -32.33 10.21 7.53
CA MET A 333 -31.46 10.10 6.34
C MET A 333 -31.26 8.64 5.92
N GLU A 334 -31.15 7.73 6.88
CA GLU A 334 -31.07 6.28 6.62
C GLU A 334 -32.37 5.76 5.97
N THR A 335 -33.53 6.14 6.50
CA THR A 335 -34.85 5.74 5.95
C THR A 335 -35.03 6.26 4.51
N ARG A 336 -34.48 7.44 4.19
CA ARG A 336 -34.51 8.02 2.83
C ARG A 336 -33.44 7.45 1.92
N GLY A 337 -32.61 6.52 2.41
CA GLY A 337 -31.53 5.92 1.62
C GLY A 337 -30.40 6.87 1.26
N LEU A 338 -30.25 8.01 1.94
CA LEU A 338 -29.18 8.96 1.78
C LEU A 338 -27.89 8.45 2.39
N ILE A 339 -27.99 7.73 3.50
CA ILE A 339 -26.88 7.11 4.21
C ILE A 339 -27.17 5.65 4.48
N ARG A 340 -26.11 4.89 4.73
CA ARG A 340 -26.23 3.50 5.19
C ARG A 340 -25.37 3.26 6.42
N VAL A 341 -25.85 2.35 7.30
CA VAL A 341 -25.05 1.82 8.40
C VAL A 341 -24.01 0.84 7.84
N VAL A 342 -22.77 1.00 8.25
CA VAL A 342 -21.65 0.12 7.86
C VAL A 342 -21.40 -0.94 8.92
N THR A 343 -21.66 -0.63 10.20
CA THR A 343 -21.57 -1.58 11.31
C THR A 343 -22.82 -2.43 11.41
N GLY A 344 -22.66 -3.70 11.84
CA GLY A 344 -23.79 -4.54 12.19
C GLY A 344 -24.68 -3.92 13.29
N ARG A 345 -25.83 -4.54 13.57
CA ARG A 345 -26.76 -4.11 14.63
C ARG A 345 -26.05 -4.12 15.99
N GLY A 346 -25.79 -2.95 16.58
CA GLY A 346 -25.13 -2.84 17.87
C GLY A 346 -24.95 -1.40 18.37
N ARG A 347 -24.28 -1.29 19.52
CA ARG A 347 -24.07 -0.03 20.27
C ARG A 347 -23.29 1.05 19.50
N PHE A 348 -22.48 0.66 18.49
CA PHE A 348 -21.57 1.55 17.78
C PHE A 348 -21.94 1.60 16.30
N ARG A 349 -22.97 2.38 15.97
CA ARG A 349 -23.35 2.59 14.57
C ARG A 349 -22.43 3.62 13.93
N MET A 350 -21.97 3.30 12.73
CA MET A 350 -21.29 4.22 11.85
C MET A 350 -22.00 4.28 10.50
N TRP A 351 -22.09 5.49 9.97
CA TRP A 351 -22.79 5.79 8.74
C TRP A 351 -21.86 6.32 7.69
N ARG A 352 -22.13 6.00 6.44
CA ARG A 352 -21.53 6.62 5.28
C ARG A 352 -22.60 7.07 4.30
N ASN A 353 -22.27 8.03 3.44
CA ASN A 353 -23.07 8.41 2.29
C ASN A 353 -23.25 7.22 1.32
N ARG A 354 -24.38 7.22 0.61
CA ARG A 354 -24.78 6.14 -0.30
C ARG A 354 -24.82 6.64 -1.75
#